data_ce99cac8efbb68fb8c88527e85a7ee23
#
_entry.id   ce99cac8efbb68fb8c88527e85a7ee23
#
_cell.length_a   1.000
_cell.length_b   1.000
_cell.length_c   1.000
_cell.angle_alpha   90.00
_cell.angle_beta   90.00
_cell.angle_gamma   90.00
#
_symmetry.space_group_name_H-M   'P 1'
#
loop_
_entity.id
_entity.type
_entity.pdbx_description
1 polymer ?
#
loop_
_entity_poly.entity_id
_entity_poly.type
_entity_poly.pdbx_seq_one_letter_code
_entity_poly.pdbx_strand_id
1 'polypeptide(L)'
;MTINEYQKEALRTAPTRQTGARWCDWVEPLENGLMGLNGEAGEAIDILKKHLFQGHPLDREHLAKELGDVAWYLAVSADALGYTLEEILEMNVKKLRARYPEGFKVERSVSRKTDDV
;
A
#
# COMPACT_ATOMS: atom_id res chain seq x y z
N MET A 1 5.11 5.83 17.25
CA MET A 1 5.76 5.90 15.90
C MET A 1 4.85 6.66 14.95
N THR A 2 5.39 7.67 14.27
CA THR A 2 4.67 8.42 13.23
C THR A 2 4.75 7.68 11.88
N ILE A 3 3.92 8.11 10.93
CA ILE A 3 3.94 7.56 9.57
C ILE A 3 5.31 7.79 8.91
N ASN A 4 5.89 8.98 9.08
CA ASN A 4 7.21 9.30 8.52
C ASN A 4 8.35 8.53 9.20
N GLU A 5 8.24 8.27 10.50
CA GLU A 5 9.18 7.38 11.19
C GLU A 5 9.08 5.95 10.67
N TYR A 6 7.87 5.45 10.45
CA TYR A 6 7.66 4.15 9.83
C TYR A 6 8.31 4.05 8.45
N GLN A 7 8.11 5.08 7.59
CA GLN A 7 8.72 5.08 6.26
C GLN A 7 10.24 4.99 6.33
N LYS A 8 10.89 5.70 7.26
CA LYS A 8 12.33 5.61 7.48
C LYS A 8 12.76 4.20 7.89
N GLU A 9 12.01 3.57 8.79
CA GLU A 9 12.29 2.19 9.21
C GLU A 9 12.13 1.20 8.04
N ALA A 10 11.10 1.36 7.22
CA ALA A 10 10.89 0.53 6.03
C ALA A 10 12.07 0.65 5.05
N LEU A 11 12.54 1.86 4.79
CA LEU A 11 13.64 2.12 3.86
C LEU A 11 14.97 1.51 4.30
N ARG A 12 15.15 1.20 5.59
CA ARG A 12 16.36 0.51 6.07
C ARG A 12 16.55 -0.86 5.43
N THR A 13 15.48 -1.52 5.03
CA THR A 13 15.50 -2.86 4.45
C THR A 13 15.23 -2.88 2.95
N ALA A 14 15.08 -1.70 2.33
CA ALA A 14 14.88 -1.60 0.89
C ALA A 14 16.17 -1.94 0.12
N PRO A 15 16.09 -2.68 -1.01
CA PRO A 15 17.23 -2.91 -1.87
C PRO A 15 17.80 -1.59 -2.39
N THR A 16 19.11 -1.55 -2.59
CA THR A 16 19.83 -0.41 -3.12
C THR A 16 20.73 -0.83 -4.26
N ARG A 17 21.33 0.14 -4.94
CA ARG A 17 22.32 -0.12 -5.98
C ARG A 17 23.47 -1.03 -5.49
N GLN A 18 23.87 -0.91 -4.23
CA GLN A 18 24.94 -1.71 -3.63
C GLN A 18 24.56 -3.18 -3.40
N THR A 19 23.28 -3.53 -3.45
CA THR A 19 22.83 -4.92 -3.28
C THR A 19 23.02 -5.78 -4.54
N GLY A 20 23.58 -5.21 -5.62
CA GLY A 20 23.88 -5.95 -6.85
C GLY A 20 22.71 -6.15 -7.81
N ALA A 21 21.55 -5.60 -7.50
CA ALA A 21 20.40 -5.63 -8.40
C ALA A 21 20.61 -4.64 -9.56
N ARG A 22 19.99 -4.92 -10.72
CA ARG A 22 19.84 -3.92 -11.77
C ARG A 22 19.07 -2.74 -11.19
N TRP A 23 19.57 -1.52 -11.38
CA TRP A 23 19.06 -0.38 -10.65
C TRP A 23 19.07 0.93 -11.43
N CYS A 24 17.93 1.57 -11.49
CA CYS A 24 17.75 2.98 -11.81
C CYS A 24 17.12 3.65 -10.59
N ASP A 25 17.49 4.87 -10.25
CA ASP A 25 17.25 5.45 -8.91
C ASP A 25 15.76 5.54 -8.49
N TRP A 26 14.83 5.48 -9.41
CA TRP A 26 13.41 5.53 -9.08
C TRP A 26 12.54 4.48 -9.79
N VAL A 27 12.93 4.01 -10.98
CA VAL A 27 12.10 3.09 -11.77
C VAL A 27 12.09 1.69 -11.16
N GLU A 28 13.27 1.09 -10.92
CA GLU A 28 13.35 -0.24 -10.32
C GLU A 28 12.83 -0.27 -8.87
N PRO A 29 13.12 0.73 -8.01
CA PRO A 29 12.47 0.78 -6.69
C PRO A 29 10.95 0.85 -6.77
N LEU A 30 10.41 1.64 -7.69
CA LEU A 30 8.96 1.74 -7.89
C LEU A 30 8.38 0.43 -8.42
N GLU A 31 9.02 -0.18 -9.41
CA GLU A 31 8.60 -1.46 -9.95
C GLU A 31 8.59 -2.55 -8.87
N ASN A 32 9.68 -2.66 -8.09
CA ASN A 32 9.74 -3.57 -6.96
C ASN A 32 8.62 -3.30 -5.95
N GLY A 33 8.39 -2.04 -5.63
CA GLY A 33 7.35 -1.62 -4.69
C GLY A 33 5.95 -2.01 -5.15
N LEU A 34 5.61 -1.72 -6.39
CA LEU A 34 4.27 -2.00 -6.94
C LEU A 34 4.03 -3.50 -7.16
N MET A 35 5.04 -4.23 -7.64
CA MET A 35 4.94 -5.69 -7.78
C MET A 35 4.78 -6.37 -6.43
N GLY A 36 5.57 -5.97 -5.44
CA GLY A 36 5.49 -6.51 -4.09
C GLY A 36 4.18 -6.17 -3.40
N LEU A 37 3.68 -4.93 -3.57
CA LEU A 37 2.37 -4.53 -3.05
C LEU A 37 1.26 -5.47 -3.52
N ASN A 38 1.24 -5.77 -4.81
CA ASN A 38 0.27 -6.70 -5.39
C ASN A 38 0.47 -8.13 -4.87
N GLY A 39 1.72 -8.57 -4.71
CA GLY A 39 2.06 -9.88 -4.18
C GLY A 39 1.59 -10.07 -2.73
N GLU A 40 1.86 -9.12 -1.87
CA GLU A 40 1.46 -9.21 -0.45
C GLU A 40 -0.06 -9.09 -0.27
N ALA A 41 -0.72 -8.27 -1.08
CA ALA A 41 -2.18 -8.24 -1.10
C ALA A 41 -2.76 -9.60 -1.52
N GLY A 42 -2.09 -10.28 -2.48
CA GLY A 42 -2.43 -11.63 -2.89
C GLY A 42 -2.24 -12.66 -1.77
N GLU A 43 -1.17 -12.56 -0.99
CA GLU A 43 -0.94 -13.43 0.17
C GLU A 43 -2.00 -13.22 1.26
N ALA A 44 -2.40 -11.99 1.51
CA ALA A 44 -3.47 -11.68 2.45
C ALA A 44 -4.80 -12.33 2.04
N ILE A 45 -5.22 -12.19 0.78
CA ILE A 45 -6.46 -12.80 0.32
C ILE A 45 -6.40 -14.33 0.28
N ASP A 46 -5.21 -14.92 0.06
CA ASP A 46 -5.03 -16.36 0.08
C ASP A 46 -5.30 -16.95 1.48
N ILE A 47 -4.87 -16.26 2.52
CA ILE A 47 -5.18 -16.65 3.92
C ILE A 47 -6.68 -16.73 4.13
N LEU A 48 -7.43 -15.71 3.70
CA LEU A 48 -8.90 -15.69 3.81
C LEU A 48 -9.55 -16.76 2.94
N LYS A 49 -9.07 -16.95 1.72
CA LYS A 49 -9.57 -17.97 0.79
C LYS A 49 -9.45 -19.37 1.38
N LYS A 50 -8.31 -19.69 1.97
CA LYS A 50 -8.08 -20.99 2.61
C LYS A 50 -9.00 -21.22 3.80
N HIS A 51 -9.28 -20.17 4.58
CA HIS A 51 -10.26 -20.25 5.65
C HIS A 51 -11.67 -20.52 5.11
N LEU A 52 -12.11 -19.78 4.10
CA LEU A 52 -13.46 -19.87 3.57
C LEU A 52 -13.74 -21.17 2.80
N PHE A 53 -12.76 -21.66 2.05
CA PHE A 53 -12.97 -22.73 1.08
C PHE A 53 -12.16 -24.01 1.31
N GLN A 54 -11.19 -24.00 2.20
CA GLN A 54 -10.29 -25.13 2.42
C GLN A 54 -10.19 -25.55 3.90
N GLY A 55 -11.06 -25.04 4.75
CA GLY A 55 -11.16 -25.48 6.15
C GLY A 55 -10.03 -25.03 7.06
N HIS A 56 -9.18 -24.10 6.65
CA HIS A 56 -8.12 -23.59 7.51
C HIS A 56 -8.71 -22.66 8.59
N PRO A 57 -8.22 -22.69 9.84
CA PRO A 57 -8.55 -21.65 10.82
C PRO A 57 -8.12 -20.28 10.31
N LEU A 58 -8.87 -19.23 10.65
CA LEU A 58 -8.47 -17.86 10.31
C LEU A 58 -7.41 -17.38 11.30
N ASP A 59 -6.18 -17.26 10.85
CA ASP A 59 -5.07 -16.71 11.62
C ASP A 59 -5.04 -15.18 11.45
N ARG A 60 -5.67 -14.49 12.40
CA ARG A 60 -5.79 -13.03 12.36
C ARG A 60 -4.45 -12.33 12.52
N GLU A 61 -3.54 -12.88 13.30
CA GLU A 61 -2.20 -12.31 13.49
C GLU A 61 -1.37 -12.43 12.22
N HIS A 62 -1.40 -13.58 11.56
CA HIS A 62 -0.73 -13.77 10.28
C HIS A 62 -1.28 -12.78 9.23
N LEU A 63 -2.60 -12.67 9.13
CA LEU A 63 -3.23 -11.71 8.21
C LEU A 63 -2.79 -10.26 8.51
N ALA A 64 -2.69 -9.88 9.77
CA ALA A 64 -2.21 -8.56 10.16
C ALA A 64 -0.75 -8.33 9.75
N LYS A 65 0.09 -9.36 9.81
CA LYS A 65 1.49 -9.28 9.35
C LYS A 65 1.56 -9.05 7.84
N GLU A 66 0.74 -9.74 7.04
CA GLU A 66 0.67 -9.52 5.59
C GLU A 66 0.24 -8.07 5.25
N LEU A 67 -0.70 -7.51 6.03
CA LEU A 67 -1.06 -6.09 5.88
C LEU A 67 0.12 -5.16 6.22
N GLY A 68 0.96 -5.55 7.17
CA GLY A 68 2.21 -4.84 7.46
C GLY A 68 3.17 -4.86 6.26
N ASP A 69 3.28 -5.99 5.58
CA ASP A 69 4.13 -6.11 4.40
C ASP A 69 3.57 -5.28 3.23
N VAL A 70 2.24 -5.21 3.08
CA VAL A 70 1.60 -4.26 2.14
C VAL A 70 2.01 -2.82 2.47
N ALA A 71 2.00 -2.43 3.75
CA ALA A 71 2.41 -1.09 4.17
C ALA A 71 3.90 -0.81 3.87
N TRP A 72 4.76 -1.82 4.00
CA TRP A 72 6.16 -1.69 3.63
C TRP A 72 6.33 -1.33 2.15
N TYR A 73 5.63 -2.03 1.27
CA TYR A 73 5.67 -1.74 -0.17
C TYR A 73 5.04 -0.39 -0.53
N LEU A 74 4.02 0.06 0.21
CA LEU A 74 3.49 1.42 0.07
C LEU A 74 4.56 2.46 0.41
N ALA A 75 5.28 2.26 1.51
CA ALA A 75 6.30 3.20 1.96
C ALA A 75 7.47 3.33 0.97
N VAL A 76 7.96 2.20 0.44
CA VAL A 76 9.07 2.22 -0.53
C VAL A 76 8.62 2.75 -1.89
N SER A 77 7.38 2.48 -2.30
CA SER A 77 6.82 3.03 -3.54
C SER A 77 6.64 4.54 -3.45
N ALA A 78 6.17 5.05 -2.32
CA ALA A 78 6.07 6.48 -2.07
C ALA A 78 7.42 7.17 -2.20
N ASP A 79 8.45 6.62 -1.56
CA ASP A 79 9.81 7.14 -1.62
C ASP A 79 10.35 7.16 -3.06
N ALA A 80 10.14 6.09 -3.82
CA ALA A 80 10.55 6.01 -5.22
C ALA A 80 9.92 7.11 -6.08
N LEU A 81 8.70 7.54 -5.76
CA LEU A 81 8.00 8.65 -6.42
C LEU A 81 8.41 10.03 -5.89
N GLY A 82 9.24 10.10 -4.85
CA GLY A 82 9.65 11.35 -4.24
C GLY A 82 8.65 11.92 -3.23
N TYR A 83 7.77 11.08 -2.67
CA TYR A 83 6.79 11.45 -1.66
C TYR A 83 7.08 10.79 -0.32
N THR A 84 6.70 11.47 0.76
CA THR A 84 6.52 10.78 2.02
C THR A 84 5.21 9.98 1.98
N LEU A 85 5.15 8.90 2.75
CA LEU A 85 3.91 8.13 2.88
C LEU A 85 2.79 9.00 3.47
N GLU A 86 3.12 9.88 4.42
CA GLU A 86 2.16 10.82 5.00
C GLU A 86 1.52 11.72 3.93
N GLU A 87 2.32 12.29 3.01
CA GLU A 87 1.81 13.12 1.91
C GLU A 87 0.82 12.35 1.04
N ILE A 88 1.11 11.09 0.71
CA ILE A 88 0.21 10.24 -0.07
C ILE A 88 -1.11 10.00 0.67
N LEU A 89 -1.04 9.75 1.98
CA LEU A 89 -2.24 9.57 2.80
C LEU A 89 -3.06 10.85 2.90
N GLU A 90 -2.41 12.01 3.02
CA GLU A 90 -3.09 13.31 3.01
C GLU A 90 -3.79 13.60 1.68
N MET A 91 -3.11 13.30 0.57
CA MET A 91 -3.71 13.40 -0.77
C MET A 91 -4.97 12.52 -0.89
N ASN A 92 -4.91 11.32 -0.34
CA ASN A 92 -6.05 10.41 -0.32
C ASN A 92 -7.20 10.96 0.54
N VAL A 93 -6.91 11.43 1.74
CA VAL A 93 -7.94 12.04 2.62
C VAL A 93 -8.59 13.25 1.95
N LYS A 94 -7.79 14.13 1.33
CA LYS A 94 -8.32 15.30 0.60
C LYS A 94 -9.27 14.88 -0.52
N LYS A 95 -8.88 13.88 -1.30
CA LYS A 95 -9.72 13.33 -2.38
C LYS A 95 -11.04 12.77 -1.82
N LEU A 96 -10.97 11.98 -0.75
CA LEU A 96 -12.16 11.39 -0.14
C LEU A 96 -13.11 12.43 0.45
N ARG A 97 -12.58 13.50 1.06
CA ARG A 97 -13.40 14.59 1.58
C ARG A 97 -14.09 15.38 0.45
N ALA A 98 -13.41 15.58 -0.67
CA ALA A 98 -14.01 16.22 -1.84
C ALA A 98 -15.11 15.34 -2.46
N ARG A 99 -14.90 14.03 -2.53
CA ARG A 99 -15.86 13.06 -3.07
C ARG A 99 -17.04 12.85 -2.14
N TYR A 100 -16.79 12.75 -0.85
CA TYR A 100 -17.79 12.44 0.19
C TYR A 100 -17.71 13.45 1.34
N PRO A 101 -18.12 14.72 1.13
CA PRO A 101 -17.95 15.77 2.15
C PRO A 101 -18.71 15.50 3.46
N GLU A 102 -19.77 14.68 3.41
CA GLU A 102 -20.61 14.31 4.55
C GLU A 102 -20.55 12.81 4.84
N GLY A 103 -19.46 12.14 4.47
CA GLY A 103 -19.31 10.69 4.56
C GLY A 103 -19.80 9.99 3.29
N PHE A 104 -19.70 8.66 3.27
CA PHE A 104 -20.05 7.86 2.11
C PHE A 104 -21.54 8.00 1.75
N LYS A 105 -21.82 8.22 0.46
CA LYS A 105 -23.17 8.20 -0.12
C LYS A 105 -23.14 7.48 -1.47
N VAL A 106 -24.11 6.60 -1.70
CA VAL A 106 -24.22 5.82 -2.93
C VAL A 106 -24.28 6.72 -4.16
N GLU A 107 -25.06 7.81 -4.11
CA GLU A 107 -25.23 8.76 -5.21
C GLU A 107 -23.90 9.39 -5.62
N ARG A 108 -23.05 9.71 -4.65
CA ARG A 108 -21.71 10.27 -4.88
C ARG A 108 -20.77 9.25 -5.50
N SER A 109 -20.93 7.99 -5.17
CA SER A 109 -20.12 6.90 -5.75
C SER A 109 -20.53 6.61 -7.20
N VAL A 110 -21.84 6.57 -7.47
CA VAL A 110 -22.39 6.25 -8.79
C VAL A 110 -22.19 7.41 -9.78
N SER A 111 -22.36 8.65 -9.30
CA SER A 111 -22.30 9.88 -10.14
C SER A 111 -20.99 10.64 -9.94
N ARG A 112 -19.86 9.92 -9.98
CA ARG A 112 -18.53 10.54 -9.85
C ARG A 112 -18.21 11.42 -11.05
N LYS A 113 -17.51 12.55 -10.79
CA LYS A 113 -16.98 13.39 -11.86
C LYS A 113 -15.89 12.62 -12.63
N THR A 114 -15.79 12.89 -13.94
CA THR A 114 -14.82 12.19 -14.83
C THR A 114 -13.35 12.47 -14.47
N ASP A 115 -13.08 13.60 -13.80
CA ASP A 115 -11.74 13.99 -13.34
C ASP A 115 -11.45 13.58 -11.88
N ASP A 116 -12.37 12.87 -11.24
CA ASP A 116 -12.22 12.35 -9.89
C ASP A 116 -11.49 11.00 -9.92
N VAL A 117 -10.17 11.05 -9.77
CA VAL A 117 -9.29 9.90 -9.77
C VAL A 117 -8.54 9.73 -8.46
#